data_4c3c92f5553fa45cbfe7e04fbb67947e
#
_entry.id   4c3c92f5553fa45cbfe7e04fbb67947e
#
_cell.length_a   1.000
_cell.length_b   1.000
_cell.length_c   1.000
_cell.angle_alpha   90.00
_cell.angle_beta   90.00
_cell.angle_gamma   90.00
#
_symmetry.space_group_name_H-M   'P 1'
#
loop_
_entity.id
_entity.type
_entity.pdbx_description
1 polymer ?
#
loop_
_entity_poly.entity_id
_entity_poly.type
_entity_poly.pdbx_seq_one_letter_code
_entity_poly.pdbx_strand_id
1 'polypeptide(L)'
;MKKIRVHIRNNHWKEGFLPCDLEGEKHSTITKEEFERGLNQHPEIKDKIEYLVDWDEDNYLSSMKDADILLGWQFPTNNIREIAPNLKWIHVSSAGVNHLSPFDWMKEDLILTNSSGVHAKKAGEFGLMSILMLQNQMTKIVTNQKNKQFVTLLSKPIEGFK
;
A
#
# COMPACT_ATOMS: atom_id res chain seq x y z
N MET A 1 -3.69 31.50 -9.59
CA MET A 1 -4.14 30.21 -10.09
C MET A 1 -4.84 29.48 -8.95
N LYS A 2 -5.93 28.74 -9.23
CA LYS A 2 -6.56 27.88 -8.21
C LYS A 2 -5.56 26.76 -7.85
N LYS A 3 -5.32 26.53 -6.57
CA LYS A 3 -4.47 25.42 -6.11
C LYS A 3 -5.19 24.09 -6.28
N ILE A 4 -4.42 23.04 -6.51
CA ILE A 4 -4.90 21.66 -6.50
C ILE A 4 -5.03 21.21 -5.03
N ARG A 5 -6.20 20.73 -4.64
CA ARG A 5 -6.48 20.28 -3.27
C ARG A 5 -6.33 18.78 -3.15
N VAL A 6 -5.41 18.37 -2.29
CA VAL A 6 -5.10 16.96 -2.00
C VAL A 6 -5.63 16.61 -0.60
N HIS A 7 -6.53 15.66 -0.52
CA HIS A 7 -6.93 15.05 0.73
C HIS A 7 -6.13 13.76 0.94
N ILE A 8 -5.35 13.68 2.00
CA ILE A 8 -4.59 12.50 2.41
C ILE A 8 -5.34 11.87 3.57
N ARG A 9 -5.88 10.69 3.33
CA ARG A 9 -6.66 9.96 4.32
C ARG A 9 -5.89 8.76 4.85
N ASN A 10 -5.48 8.84 6.10
CA ASN A 10 -4.94 7.71 6.85
C ASN A 10 -6.07 6.90 7.50
N ASN A 11 -5.77 5.67 7.87
CA ASN A 11 -6.71 4.77 8.54
C ASN A 11 -6.15 4.31 9.87
N HIS A 12 -7.00 4.30 10.92
CA HIS A 12 -6.74 3.52 12.11
C HIS A 12 -7.13 2.06 11.84
N TRP A 13 -6.18 1.17 12.00
CA TRP A 13 -6.41 -0.24 11.77
C TRP A 13 -6.97 -0.91 13.01
N LYS A 14 -8.02 -1.72 12.82
CA LYS A 14 -8.53 -2.55 13.90
C LYS A 14 -7.49 -3.59 14.28
N GLU A 15 -7.40 -3.88 15.58
CA GLU A 15 -6.54 -4.92 16.13
C GLU A 15 -6.72 -6.24 15.34
N GLY A 16 -5.61 -6.84 14.92
CA GLY A 16 -5.59 -8.08 14.14
C GLY A 16 -5.76 -7.95 12.63
N PHE A 17 -5.94 -6.76 12.08
CA PHE A 17 -6.03 -6.56 10.63
C PHE A 17 -4.65 -6.61 9.94
N LEU A 18 -3.67 -5.98 10.56
CA LEU A 18 -2.27 -6.17 10.20
C LEU A 18 -1.62 -6.93 11.37
N PRO A 19 -0.61 -7.79 11.16
CA PRO A 19 0.13 -8.41 12.24
C PRO A 19 1.01 -7.35 12.90
N CYS A 20 0.41 -6.28 13.38
CA CYS A 20 1.15 -5.11 13.72
C CYS A 20 0.53 -4.49 14.93
N ASP A 21 1.33 -4.43 15.73
CA ASP A 21 1.80 -3.40 16.60
C ASP A 21 1.82 -2.01 15.90
N LEU A 22 2.14 -1.03 16.68
CA LEU A 22 2.34 0.37 16.28
C LEU A 22 3.27 0.55 15.05
N GLU A 23 4.10 -0.45 14.71
CA GLU A 23 5.04 -0.40 13.60
C GLU A 23 4.35 -0.55 12.24
N GLY A 24 3.33 -1.40 12.14
CA GLY A 24 2.58 -1.55 10.90
C GLY A 24 1.70 -0.35 10.58
N GLU A 25 1.10 0.27 11.58
CA GLU A 25 0.37 1.52 11.40
C GLU A 25 1.30 2.62 10.86
N LYS A 26 2.52 2.72 11.41
CA LYS A 26 3.54 3.65 10.95
C LYS A 26 3.90 3.44 9.48
N HIS A 27 4.00 2.19 9.00
CA HIS A 27 4.33 1.90 7.61
C HIS A 27 3.19 2.18 6.64
N SER A 28 1.95 2.22 7.10
CA SER A 28 0.76 2.47 6.28
C SER A 28 0.25 3.91 6.37
N THR A 29 0.88 4.74 7.20
CA THR A 29 0.52 6.13 7.43
C THR A 29 1.34 7.06 6.55
N ILE A 30 0.70 8.07 5.98
CA ILE A 30 1.36 9.18 5.30
C ILE A 30 1.31 10.38 6.23
N THR A 31 2.43 10.71 6.84
CA THR A 31 2.52 11.86 7.73
C THR A 31 2.64 13.17 6.94
N LYS A 32 2.35 14.28 7.61
CA LYS A 32 2.54 15.61 7.04
C LYS A 32 3.99 15.83 6.62
N GLU A 33 4.93 15.44 7.46
CA GLU A 33 6.37 15.58 7.24
C GLU A 33 6.84 14.77 6.02
N GLU A 34 6.29 13.56 5.84
CA GLU A 34 6.62 12.73 4.68
C GLU A 34 6.08 13.30 3.38
N PHE A 35 4.84 13.79 3.41
CA PHE A 35 4.25 14.44 2.26
C PHE A 35 4.98 15.73 1.89
N GLU A 36 5.31 16.58 2.87
CA GLU A 36 6.11 17.79 2.67
C GLU A 36 7.53 17.48 2.13
N ARG A 37 8.15 16.40 2.62
CA ARG A 37 9.44 15.94 2.10
C ARG A 37 9.34 15.56 0.62
N GLY A 38 8.25 14.90 0.21
CA GLY A 38 7.96 14.61 -1.19
C GLY A 38 7.77 15.88 -2.01
N LEU A 39 6.95 16.82 -1.54
CA LEU A 39 6.73 18.10 -2.21
C LEU A 39 8.01 18.94 -2.36
N ASN A 40 8.92 18.88 -1.38
CA ASN A 40 10.18 19.59 -1.44
C ASN A 40 11.13 19.08 -2.53
N GLN A 41 10.92 17.85 -3.01
CA GLN A 41 11.65 17.30 -4.16
C GLN A 41 11.08 17.80 -5.49
N HIS A 42 9.91 18.44 -5.47
CA HIS A 42 9.19 18.92 -6.63
C HIS A 42 8.79 20.41 -6.49
N PRO A 43 9.77 21.32 -6.44
CA PRO A 43 9.51 22.73 -6.20
C PRO A 43 8.60 23.38 -7.26
N GLU A 44 8.59 22.83 -8.47
CA GLU A 44 7.77 23.31 -9.59
C GLU A 44 6.24 23.15 -9.38
N ILE A 45 5.84 22.26 -8.45
CA ILE A 45 4.43 22.03 -8.12
C ILE A 45 4.07 22.43 -6.69
N LYS A 46 5.05 22.60 -5.81
CA LYS A 46 4.84 22.83 -4.37
C LYS A 46 3.84 23.96 -4.10
N ASP A 47 4.02 25.09 -4.74
CA ASP A 47 3.16 26.28 -4.55
C ASP A 47 1.76 26.13 -5.16
N LYS A 48 1.56 25.11 -5.99
CA LYS A 48 0.28 24.80 -6.65
C LYS A 48 -0.58 23.83 -5.85
N ILE A 49 -0.05 23.25 -4.79
CA ILE A 49 -0.73 22.22 -3.99
C ILE A 49 -1.15 22.82 -2.64
N GLU A 50 -2.38 22.53 -2.26
CA GLU A 50 -2.92 22.68 -0.92
C GLU A 50 -3.32 21.28 -0.45
N TYR A 51 -2.99 20.89 0.76
CA TYR A 51 -3.25 19.55 1.22
C TYR A 51 -3.74 19.51 2.67
N LEU A 52 -4.48 18.46 3.00
CA LEU A 52 -4.89 18.10 4.35
C LEU A 52 -4.47 16.64 4.59
N VAL A 53 -3.80 16.39 5.71
CA VAL A 53 -3.56 15.04 6.23
C VAL A 53 -4.57 14.78 7.32
N ASP A 54 -5.35 13.72 7.17
CA ASP A 54 -6.50 13.42 8.00
C ASP A 54 -6.57 11.92 8.35
N TRP A 55 -7.41 11.60 9.32
CA TRP A 55 -7.60 10.24 9.79
C TRP A 55 -9.05 9.80 9.64
N ASP A 56 -9.25 8.59 9.12
CA ASP A 56 -10.55 7.98 8.92
C ASP A 56 -11.58 8.96 8.32
N GLU A 57 -12.59 9.37 9.07
CA GLU A 57 -13.69 10.18 8.58
C GLU A 57 -13.79 11.55 9.26
N ASP A 58 -12.80 11.94 10.07
CA ASP A 58 -12.87 13.16 10.90
C ASP A 58 -13.28 14.40 10.09
N ASN A 59 -12.58 14.68 9.01
CA ASN A 59 -12.91 15.79 8.12
C ASN A 59 -13.30 15.33 6.69
N TYR A 60 -13.49 14.03 6.49
CA TYR A 60 -13.67 13.46 5.16
C TYR A 60 -14.78 14.14 4.36
N LEU A 61 -15.97 14.23 4.92
CA LEU A 61 -17.13 14.81 4.22
C LEU A 61 -16.94 16.29 3.89
N SER A 62 -16.31 17.06 4.78
CA SER A 62 -16.08 18.50 4.56
C SER A 62 -14.97 18.76 3.54
N SER A 63 -13.85 18.02 3.63
CA SER A 63 -12.69 18.19 2.75
C SER A 63 -12.91 17.67 1.36
N MET A 64 -13.64 16.55 1.20
CA MET A 64 -13.87 15.95 -0.11
C MET A 64 -14.72 16.81 -1.04
N LYS A 65 -15.52 17.75 -0.52
CA LYS A 65 -16.29 18.69 -1.35
C LYS A 65 -15.40 19.50 -2.30
N ASP A 66 -14.21 19.83 -1.86
CA ASP A 66 -13.28 20.68 -2.59
C ASP A 66 -12.03 19.94 -3.09
N ALA A 67 -11.89 18.65 -2.75
CA ALA A 67 -10.74 17.85 -3.13
C ALA A 67 -10.70 17.58 -4.63
N ASP A 68 -9.53 17.81 -5.24
CA ASP A 68 -9.21 17.42 -6.60
C ASP A 68 -8.55 16.04 -6.64
N ILE A 69 -7.83 15.68 -5.56
CA ILE A 69 -7.07 14.41 -5.43
C ILE A 69 -7.35 13.80 -4.05
N LEU A 70 -7.59 12.50 -4.02
CA LEU A 70 -7.61 11.68 -2.80
C LEU A 70 -6.42 10.73 -2.79
N LEU A 71 -5.65 10.74 -1.72
CA LEU A 71 -4.57 9.79 -1.44
C LEU A 71 -4.90 9.02 -0.17
N GLY A 72 -4.95 7.70 -0.25
CA GLY A 72 -5.25 6.87 0.92
C GLY A 72 -5.27 5.39 0.60
N TRP A 73 -5.56 4.57 1.58
CA TRP A 73 -5.70 3.12 1.40
C TRP A 73 -7.17 2.72 1.26
N GLN A 74 -7.95 2.99 2.30
CA GLN A 74 -9.36 2.64 2.37
C GLN A 74 -10.18 3.89 2.64
N PHE A 75 -11.27 4.06 1.95
CA PHE A 75 -12.17 5.21 2.05
C PHE A 75 -13.59 4.81 1.68
N PRO A 76 -14.61 5.53 2.18
CA PRO A 76 -15.99 5.30 1.78
C PRO A 76 -16.17 5.58 0.29
N THR A 77 -16.71 4.60 -0.44
CA THR A 77 -17.02 4.74 -1.86
C THR A 77 -18.46 5.13 -2.12
N ASN A 78 -19.34 4.90 -1.13
CA ASN A 78 -20.76 5.25 -1.23
C ASN A 78 -20.92 6.76 -1.44
N ASN A 79 -21.68 7.14 -2.43
CA ASN A 79 -21.99 8.53 -2.77
C ASN A 79 -20.75 9.41 -3.04
N ILE A 80 -19.59 8.83 -3.38
CA ILE A 80 -18.36 9.60 -3.63
C ILE A 80 -18.54 10.63 -4.75
N ARG A 81 -19.44 10.33 -5.72
CA ARG A 81 -19.78 11.26 -6.81
C ARG A 81 -20.44 12.56 -6.31
N GLU A 82 -21.22 12.45 -5.23
CA GLU A 82 -21.93 13.57 -4.61
C GLU A 82 -21.04 14.28 -3.57
N ILE A 83 -20.32 13.51 -2.77
CA ILE A 83 -19.43 14.01 -1.71
C ILE A 83 -18.26 14.78 -2.30
N ALA A 84 -17.69 14.28 -3.42
CA ALA A 84 -16.47 14.80 -4.05
C ALA A 84 -16.69 15.19 -5.51
N PRO A 85 -17.46 16.25 -5.78
CA PRO A 85 -17.81 16.64 -7.15
C PRO A 85 -16.61 17.07 -8.00
N ASN A 86 -15.53 17.57 -7.37
CA ASN A 86 -14.32 18.04 -8.03
C ASN A 86 -13.23 16.97 -8.19
N LEU A 87 -13.42 15.79 -7.60
CA LEU A 87 -12.41 14.74 -7.55
C LEU A 87 -12.10 14.19 -8.93
N LYS A 88 -10.83 14.22 -9.31
CA LYS A 88 -10.30 13.78 -10.61
C LYS A 88 -9.34 12.63 -10.52
N TRP A 89 -8.69 12.47 -9.37
CA TRP A 89 -7.69 11.44 -9.20
C TRP A 89 -7.73 10.86 -7.80
N ILE A 90 -7.70 9.52 -7.74
CA ILE A 90 -7.50 8.77 -6.51
C ILE A 90 -6.22 7.97 -6.66
N HIS A 91 -5.31 8.12 -5.71
CA HIS A 91 -4.16 7.22 -5.58
C HIS A 91 -4.32 6.37 -4.34
N VAL A 92 -4.32 5.05 -4.54
CA VAL A 92 -4.41 4.08 -3.44
C VAL A 92 -3.00 3.65 -3.04
N SER A 93 -2.63 3.86 -1.78
CA SER A 93 -1.31 3.53 -1.25
C SER A 93 -1.02 2.02 -1.20
N SER A 94 -2.02 1.16 -1.38
CA SER A 94 -1.85 -0.28 -1.52
C SER A 94 -1.43 -0.71 -2.93
N ALA A 95 -0.82 -1.90 -3.03
CA ALA A 95 -0.45 -2.50 -4.31
C ALA A 95 -1.65 -2.98 -5.13
N GLY A 96 -2.78 -3.27 -4.48
CA GLY A 96 -4.02 -3.71 -5.12
C GLY A 96 -5.21 -2.86 -4.74
N VAL A 97 -6.28 -2.94 -5.51
CA VAL A 97 -7.51 -2.14 -5.35
C VAL A 97 -8.76 -3.00 -5.13
N ASN A 98 -8.63 -4.31 -4.93
CA ASN A 98 -9.74 -5.24 -4.83
C ASN A 98 -10.72 -4.91 -3.70
N HIS A 99 -10.23 -4.30 -2.62
CA HIS A 99 -11.03 -3.88 -1.48
C HIS A 99 -11.99 -2.71 -1.79
N LEU A 100 -11.83 -2.06 -2.93
CA LEU A 100 -12.71 -0.99 -3.42
C LEU A 100 -13.75 -1.49 -4.43
N SER A 101 -13.73 -2.78 -4.75
CA SER A 101 -14.70 -3.40 -5.66
C SER A 101 -16.09 -3.53 -4.98
N PRO A 102 -17.18 -3.43 -5.76
CA PRO A 102 -17.24 -3.14 -7.19
C PRO A 102 -16.96 -1.67 -7.52
N PHE A 103 -16.54 -1.38 -8.76
CA PHE A 103 -16.10 -0.03 -9.17
C PHE A 103 -17.23 0.82 -9.82
N ASP A 104 -18.47 0.51 -9.54
CA ASP A 104 -19.66 1.23 -10.01
C ASP A 104 -19.80 2.66 -9.44
N TRP A 105 -19.07 2.94 -8.37
CA TRP A 105 -18.95 4.27 -7.77
C TRP A 105 -18.05 5.23 -8.56
N MET A 106 -17.17 4.73 -9.42
CA MET A 106 -16.26 5.57 -10.22
C MET A 106 -17.02 6.41 -11.24
N LYS A 107 -16.56 7.65 -11.45
CA LYS A 107 -16.97 8.51 -12.56
C LYS A 107 -16.14 8.15 -13.80
N GLU A 108 -16.66 8.45 -15.00
CA GLU A 108 -15.94 8.19 -16.27
C GLU A 108 -14.61 8.93 -16.38
N ASP A 109 -14.54 10.14 -15.80
CA ASP A 109 -13.35 11.01 -15.82
C ASP A 109 -12.44 10.87 -14.59
N LEU A 110 -12.77 9.95 -13.67
CA LEU A 110 -11.99 9.71 -12.46
C LEU A 110 -10.84 8.73 -12.72
N ILE A 111 -9.62 9.18 -12.47
CA ILE A 111 -8.43 8.35 -12.58
C ILE A 111 -8.20 7.62 -11.26
N LEU A 112 -8.02 6.31 -11.31
CA LEU A 112 -7.62 5.49 -10.18
C LEU A 112 -6.24 4.89 -10.44
N THR A 113 -5.29 5.13 -9.54
CA THR A 113 -3.95 4.56 -9.56
C THR A 113 -3.63 3.88 -8.24
N ASN A 114 -2.63 3.00 -8.24
CA ASN A 114 -2.21 2.28 -7.04
C ASN A 114 -0.67 2.18 -6.96
N SER A 115 -0.18 1.64 -5.85
CA SER A 115 1.25 1.40 -5.62
C SER A 115 1.70 0.01 -6.11
N SER A 116 1.20 -0.44 -7.27
CA SER A 116 1.60 -1.73 -7.83
C SER A 116 3.11 -1.78 -8.06
N GLY A 117 3.72 -2.93 -7.74
CA GLY A 117 5.16 -3.13 -7.86
C GLY A 117 5.99 -2.75 -6.64
N VAL A 118 5.44 -2.06 -5.65
CA VAL A 118 6.19 -1.65 -4.44
C VAL A 118 6.80 -2.84 -3.69
N HIS A 119 6.17 -4.00 -3.73
CA HIS A 119 6.65 -5.22 -3.07
C HIS A 119 7.46 -6.14 -4.00
N ALA A 120 7.65 -5.81 -5.29
CA ALA A 120 8.20 -6.73 -6.27
C ALA A 120 9.61 -7.23 -5.91
N LYS A 121 10.49 -6.35 -5.44
CA LYS A 121 11.85 -6.72 -5.02
C LYS A 121 11.82 -7.73 -3.88
N LYS A 122 11.10 -7.42 -2.81
CA LYS A 122 11.00 -8.27 -1.62
C LYS A 122 10.30 -9.60 -1.93
N ALA A 123 9.26 -9.57 -2.73
CA ALA A 123 8.58 -10.78 -3.19
C ALA A 123 9.52 -11.68 -4.02
N GLY A 124 10.35 -11.09 -4.87
CA GLY A 124 11.37 -11.82 -5.64
C GLY A 124 12.41 -12.48 -4.75
N GLU A 125 12.95 -11.77 -3.76
CA GLU A 125 13.88 -12.34 -2.76
C GLU A 125 13.23 -13.50 -2.00
N PHE A 126 11.98 -13.32 -1.54
CA PHE A 126 11.26 -14.35 -0.81
C PHE A 126 10.98 -15.58 -1.68
N GLY A 127 10.60 -15.36 -2.94
CA GLY A 127 10.42 -16.45 -3.91
C GLY A 127 11.71 -17.23 -4.13
N LEU A 128 12.83 -16.55 -4.36
CA LEU A 128 14.14 -17.19 -4.52
C LEU A 128 14.55 -17.97 -3.27
N MET A 129 14.40 -17.37 -2.09
CA MET A 129 14.67 -18.04 -0.81
C MET A 129 13.84 -19.33 -0.69
N SER A 130 12.54 -19.26 -0.99
CA SER A 130 11.64 -20.41 -0.89
C SER A 130 12.04 -21.54 -1.83
N ILE A 131 12.42 -21.24 -3.07
CA ILE A 131 12.91 -22.23 -4.04
C ILE A 131 14.20 -22.89 -3.54
N LEU A 132 15.15 -22.08 -3.05
CA LEU A 132 16.40 -22.60 -2.51
C LEU A 132 16.16 -23.47 -1.26
N MET A 133 15.26 -23.10 -0.38
CA MET A 133 14.89 -23.87 0.81
C MET A 133 14.26 -25.22 0.45
N LEU A 134 13.37 -25.24 -0.54
CA LEU A 134 12.75 -26.48 -1.02
C LEU A 134 13.78 -27.39 -1.67
N GLN A 135 14.60 -26.85 -2.58
CA GLN A 135 15.64 -27.60 -3.28
C GLN A 135 16.66 -28.24 -2.32
N ASN A 136 17.03 -27.54 -1.27
CA ASN A 136 17.97 -28.02 -0.26
C ASN A 136 17.31 -28.80 0.89
N GLN A 137 16.04 -29.15 0.75
CA GLN A 137 15.28 -29.90 1.75
C GLN A 137 15.32 -29.29 3.18
N MET A 138 15.31 -27.95 3.26
CA MET A 138 15.45 -27.23 4.54
C MET A 138 14.40 -27.66 5.58
N THR A 139 13.19 -27.99 5.16
CA THR A 139 12.13 -28.45 6.06
C THR A 139 12.52 -29.75 6.76
N LYS A 140 13.18 -30.71 6.04
CA LYS A 140 13.70 -31.93 6.63
C LYS A 140 14.88 -31.65 7.54
N ILE A 141 15.79 -30.77 7.14
CA ILE A 141 16.95 -30.38 7.97
C ILE A 141 16.47 -29.81 9.30
N VAL A 142 15.53 -28.87 9.28
CA VAL A 142 14.98 -28.26 10.50
C VAL A 142 14.27 -29.29 11.37
N THR A 143 13.51 -30.19 10.77
CA THR A 143 12.84 -31.30 11.51
C THR A 143 13.85 -32.22 12.16
N ASN A 144 14.89 -32.63 11.43
CA ASN A 144 15.95 -33.49 11.97
C ASN A 144 16.71 -32.81 13.11
N GLN A 145 17.03 -31.51 12.96
CA GLN A 145 17.65 -30.71 14.01
C GLN A 145 16.79 -30.66 15.28
N LYS A 146 15.49 -30.44 15.13
CA LYS A 146 14.55 -30.46 16.27
C LYS A 146 14.52 -31.80 16.97
N ASN A 147 14.62 -32.89 16.20
CA ASN A 147 14.63 -34.27 16.72
C ASN A 147 16.02 -34.74 17.15
N LYS A 148 17.05 -33.87 17.12
CA LYS A 148 18.45 -34.22 17.44
C LYS A 148 18.99 -35.37 16.59
N GLN A 149 18.56 -35.50 15.35
CA GLN A 149 18.95 -36.51 14.38
C GLN A 149 19.89 -35.92 13.34
N PHE A 150 21.02 -36.53 13.13
CA PHE A 150 21.92 -36.19 12.02
C PHE A 150 21.62 -37.15 10.85
N VAL A 151 21.09 -36.58 9.75
CA VAL A 151 20.82 -37.33 8.52
C VAL A 151 21.45 -36.55 7.36
N THR A 152 22.32 -37.23 6.61
CA THR A 152 22.90 -36.64 5.41
C THR A 152 21.83 -36.55 4.31
N LEU A 153 21.53 -35.31 3.89
CA LEU A 153 20.62 -35.03 2.79
C LEU A 153 21.42 -34.46 1.62
N LEU A 154 21.28 -35.08 0.47
CA LEU A 154 21.93 -34.61 -0.77
C LEU A 154 20.91 -33.92 -1.66
N SER A 155 21.27 -32.77 -2.17
CA SER A 155 20.52 -32.04 -3.17
C SER A 155 21.42 -31.67 -4.35
N LYS A 156 20.83 -31.55 -5.54
CA LYS A 156 21.56 -31.09 -6.72
C LYS A 156 21.49 -29.56 -6.77
N PRO A 157 22.44 -28.87 -7.44
CA PRO A 157 22.30 -27.46 -7.76
C PRO A 157 21.01 -27.19 -8.53
N ILE A 158 20.48 -25.96 -8.41
CA ILE A 158 19.29 -25.52 -9.16
C ILE A 158 19.58 -25.44 -10.67
N GLU A 159 20.83 -25.19 -11.02
CA GLU A 159 21.27 -25.11 -12.42
C GLU A 159 20.89 -26.36 -13.21
N GLY A 160 20.18 -26.17 -14.31
CA GLY A 160 19.74 -27.28 -15.19
C GLY A 160 18.40 -27.92 -14.80
N PHE A 161 17.73 -27.49 -13.75
CA PHE A 161 16.33 -27.88 -13.52
C PHE A 161 15.40 -27.17 -14.51
N LYS A 162 14.57 -27.96 -15.19
CA LYS A 162 13.47 -27.47 -16.05
C LYS A 162 12.17 -27.47 -15.31
#